data_ecfe89a9dcea9e3c9f2ec52a0970b5fd
#
_entry.id   ecfe89a9dcea9e3c9f2ec52a0970b5fd
#
_cell.length_a   1.000
_cell.length_b   1.000
_cell.length_c   1.000
_cell.angle_alpha   90.00
_cell.angle_beta   90.00
_cell.angle_gamma   90.00
#
_symmetry.space_group_name_H-M   'P 1'
#
loop_
_entity.id
_entity.type
_entity.pdbx_description
1 polymer ?
#
loop_
_entity_poly.entity_id
_entity_poly.type
_entity_poly.pdbx_seq_one_letter_code
_entity_poly.pdbx_strand_id
1 'polypeptide(L)'
;MFIPGFEDQVTGAKAGDEIEVNVNFPEEYGHKALAGKAAVFEVKVKELRESKPAEIDDELAKKLGMESLDKLKEQIRSDIEREYANVTKMRLKRDLLDYLDKNQPVEAPSGLVEQEFDAIWQQFEQAKSEDPSQIDPDDLEKPEDELKAEYRKIAERRVRLGLILSEVGQGNSIQIQQEDLNRAMMTEARRYPGQEAQVIQYFQQNPQAMEGLRAPLMEDKVVDFILEMAKITEAESSIEDVTKDPEEAGSEDKPKPKKKAAKKKTEEA
;
A
#
# COMPACT_ATOMS: atom_id res chain seq x y z
N MET A 1 0.10 28.35 -2.61
CA MET A 1 -0.76 28.53 -3.82
C MET A 1 -0.82 30.03 -4.07
N PHE A 2 -0.53 30.49 -5.28
CA PHE A 2 -0.63 31.91 -5.62
C PHE A 2 -2.09 32.35 -5.77
N ILE A 3 -2.33 33.66 -5.70
CA ILE A 3 -3.68 34.23 -5.90
C ILE A 3 -4.08 34.00 -7.37
N PRO A 4 -5.31 33.56 -7.67
CA PRO A 4 -5.76 33.37 -9.05
C PRO A 4 -5.49 34.56 -9.95
N GLY A 5 -4.93 34.32 -11.14
CA GLY A 5 -4.56 35.36 -12.11
C GLY A 5 -3.22 36.06 -11.89
N PHE A 6 -2.48 35.71 -10.80
CA PHE A 6 -1.14 36.26 -10.56
C PHE A 6 -0.12 35.66 -11.52
N GLU A 7 -0.11 34.32 -11.66
CA GLU A 7 0.85 33.59 -12.50
C GLU A 7 0.66 33.96 -13.99
N ASP A 8 -0.58 34.15 -14.45
CA ASP A 8 -0.87 34.48 -15.82
C ASP A 8 -0.26 35.85 -16.23
N GLN A 9 -0.29 36.83 -15.30
CA GLN A 9 0.21 38.18 -15.56
C GLN A 9 1.74 38.30 -15.52
N VAL A 10 2.43 37.39 -14.81
CA VAL A 10 3.90 37.35 -14.79
C VAL A 10 4.45 36.42 -15.86
N THR A 11 3.61 35.65 -16.54
CA THR A 11 4.05 34.74 -17.60
C THR A 11 4.60 35.53 -18.79
N GLY A 12 5.81 35.16 -19.23
CA GLY A 12 6.52 35.86 -20.34
C GLY A 12 7.45 36.99 -19.90
N ALA A 13 7.48 37.29 -18.59
CA ALA A 13 8.41 38.29 -18.04
C ALA A 13 9.87 37.84 -18.15
N LYS A 14 10.80 38.78 -18.19
CA LYS A 14 12.25 38.56 -18.24
C LYS A 14 12.93 39.01 -16.95
N ALA A 15 14.11 38.44 -16.69
CA ALA A 15 14.89 38.88 -15.53
C ALA A 15 15.21 40.38 -15.64
N GLY A 16 14.89 41.15 -14.61
CA GLY A 16 15.03 42.62 -14.54
C GLY A 16 13.75 43.38 -14.80
N ASP A 17 12.69 42.74 -15.30
CA ASP A 17 11.42 43.41 -15.55
C ASP A 17 10.73 43.84 -14.24
N GLU A 18 10.07 44.98 -14.29
CA GLU A 18 9.18 45.46 -13.24
C GLU A 18 7.74 45.44 -13.80
N ILE A 19 6.87 44.69 -13.16
CA ILE A 19 5.52 44.41 -13.65
C ILE A 19 4.52 44.73 -12.56
N GLU A 20 3.46 45.40 -12.93
CA GLU A 20 2.31 45.63 -12.06
C GLU A 20 1.25 44.52 -12.26
N VAL A 21 1.02 43.72 -11.20
CA VAL A 21 0.10 42.58 -11.22
C VAL A 21 -1.16 42.94 -10.44
N ASN A 22 -2.28 42.95 -11.14
CA ASN A 22 -3.59 43.30 -10.58
C ASN A 22 -4.39 42.03 -10.32
N VAL A 23 -4.69 41.69 -9.06
CA VAL A 23 -5.45 40.49 -8.69
C VAL A 23 -6.49 40.78 -7.63
N ASN A 24 -7.49 39.93 -7.54
CA ASN A 24 -8.47 39.94 -6.46
C ASN A 24 -8.21 38.76 -5.52
N PHE A 25 -8.17 39.04 -4.24
CA PHE A 25 -8.11 37.98 -3.24
C PHE A 25 -9.40 37.17 -3.28
N PRO A 26 -9.34 35.80 -3.21
CA PRO A 26 -10.53 34.97 -3.07
C PRO A 26 -11.36 35.33 -1.84
N GLU A 27 -12.66 35.12 -1.89
CA GLU A 27 -13.55 35.38 -0.75
C GLU A 27 -13.21 34.50 0.46
N GLU A 28 -12.68 33.30 0.22
CA GLU A 28 -12.24 32.34 1.24
C GLU A 28 -10.75 32.48 1.61
N TYR A 29 -10.16 33.65 1.38
CA TYR A 29 -8.74 33.86 1.72
C TYR A 29 -8.53 33.84 3.24
N GLY A 30 -7.51 33.12 3.71
CA GLY A 30 -7.23 32.90 5.14
C GLY A 30 -7.08 34.17 5.97
N HIS A 31 -6.81 35.32 5.34
CA HIS A 31 -6.74 36.62 6.00
C HIS A 31 -8.03 37.44 5.73
N LYS A 32 -8.99 37.38 6.65
CA LYS A 32 -10.32 38.02 6.52
C LYS A 32 -10.28 39.50 6.13
N ALA A 33 -9.21 40.22 6.48
CA ALA A 33 -9.05 41.65 6.15
C ALA A 33 -8.75 41.89 4.65
N LEU A 34 -8.29 40.85 3.91
CA LEU A 34 -7.92 40.94 2.50
C LEU A 34 -8.89 40.18 1.60
N ALA A 35 -9.72 39.28 2.14
CA ALA A 35 -10.69 38.48 1.39
C ALA A 35 -11.59 39.36 0.52
N GLY A 36 -11.76 39.03 -0.76
CA GLY A 36 -12.59 39.72 -1.76
C GLY A 36 -12.06 41.09 -2.21
N LYS A 37 -10.89 41.55 -1.73
CA LYS A 37 -10.35 42.85 -2.11
C LYS A 37 -9.43 42.79 -3.31
N ALA A 38 -9.46 43.82 -4.14
CA ALA A 38 -8.49 44.06 -5.20
C ALA A 38 -7.14 44.48 -4.61
N ALA A 39 -6.05 43.95 -5.14
CA ALA A 39 -4.69 44.33 -4.78
C ALA A 39 -3.85 44.51 -6.04
N VAL A 40 -2.91 45.41 -5.94
CA VAL A 40 -1.91 45.67 -6.98
C VAL A 40 -0.56 45.33 -6.41
N PHE A 41 0.17 44.43 -7.09
CA PHE A 41 1.51 44.02 -6.69
C PHE A 41 2.53 44.60 -7.68
N GLU A 42 3.50 45.35 -7.18
CA GLU A 42 4.68 45.71 -7.93
C GLU A 42 5.70 44.54 -7.85
N VAL A 43 5.86 43.82 -8.94
CA VAL A 43 6.68 42.62 -9.03
C VAL A 43 7.96 42.95 -9.79
N LYS A 44 9.11 42.76 -9.15
CA LYS A 44 10.43 42.82 -9.79
C LYS A 44 10.99 41.44 -10.00
N VAL A 45 11.15 41.02 -11.25
CA VAL A 45 11.70 39.72 -11.63
C VAL A 45 13.21 39.73 -11.43
N LYS A 46 13.71 39.03 -10.40
CA LYS A 46 15.15 38.99 -10.10
C LYS A 46 15.90 38.03 -11.00
N GLU A 47 15.37 36.84 -11.19
CA GLU A 47 15.98 35.77 -11.98
C GLU A 47 14.89 34.85 -12.54
N LEU A 48 15.18 34.26 -13.69
CA LEU A 48 14.41 33.17 -14.26
C LEU A 48 15.23 31.89 -14.16
N ARG A 49 14.62 30.85 -13.62
CA ARG A 49 15.23 29.51 -13.55
C ARG A 49 14.46 28.55 -14.43
N GLU A 50 15.17 27.88 -15.28
CA GLU A 50 14.65 26.80 -16.11
C GLU A 50 15.00 25.45 -15.46
N SER A 51 14.00 24.57 -15.37
CA SER A 51 14.25 23.20 -14.96
C SER A 51 14.90 22.43 -16.11
N LYS A 52 16.16 22.05 -15.96
CA LYS A 52 16.83 21.15 -16.89
C LYS A 52 16.91 19.75 -16.28
N PRO A 53 16.72 18.70 -17.11
CA PRO A 53 17.01 17.33 -16.65
C PRO A 53 18.46 17.27 -16.14
N ALA A 54 18.64 16.70 -14.96
CA ALA A 54 20.00 16.49 -14.44
C ALA A 54 20.72 15.45 -15.30
N GLU A 55 21.99 15.70 -15.59
CA GLU A 55 22.83 14.68 -16.20
C GLU A 55 23.03 13.53 -15.19
N ILE A 56 22.95 12.30 -15.73
CA ILE A 56 23.08 11.10 -14.88
C ILE A 56 24.58 10.77 -14.80
N ASP A 57 25.26 11.42 -13.87
CA ASP A 57 26.70 11.37 -13.69
C ASP A 57 27.11 11.21 -12.21
N ASP A 58 28.40 11.22 -11.94
CA ASP A 58 28.93 11.15 -10.57
C ASP A 58 28.59 12.38 -9.72
N GLU A 59 28.29 13.52 -10.31
CA GLU A 59 27.89 14.71 -9.58
C GLU A 59 26.47 14.56 -9.03
N LEU A 60 25.59 13.99 -9.83
CA LEU A 60 24.23 13.62 -9.36
C LEU A 60 24.31 12.61 -8.22
N ALA A 61 25.14 11.57 -8.36
CA ALA A 61 25.33 10.58 -7.31
C ALA A 61 25.82 11.21 -6.00
N LYS A 62 26.78 12.11 -6.06
CA LYS A 62 27.29 12.86 -4.88
C LYS A 62 26.23 13.75 -4.25
N LYS A 63 25.38 14.41 -5.04
CA LYS A 63 24.24 15.20 -4.53
C LYS A 63 23.22 14.35 -3.81
N LEU A 64 23.07 13.08 -4.20
CA LEU A 64 22.22 12.07 -3.55
C LEU A 64 22.94 11.33 -2.40
N GLY A 65 24.15 11.73 -2.03
CA GLY A 65 24.90 11.17 -0.91
C GLY A 65 25.67 9.89 -1.24
N MET A 66 25.83 9.54 -2.53
CA MET A 66 26.57 8.36 -2.99
C MET A 66 27.98 8.75 -3.49
N GLU A 67 28.92 7.81 -3.40
CA GLU A 67 30.31 8.05 -3.79
C GLU A 67 30.49 8.20 -5.33
N SER A 68 29.72 7.42 -6.09
CA SER A 68 29.77 7.38 -7.55
C SER A 68 28.45 6.96 -8.17
N LEU A 69 28.29 7.19 -9.48
CA LEU A 69 27.14 6.77 -10.24
C LEU A 69 26.95 5.24 -10.21
N ASP A 70 28.04 4.48 -10.22
CA ASP A 70 28.00 3.02 -10.17
C ASP A 70 27.44 2.54 -8.81
N LYS A 71 27.85 3.18 -7.71
CA LYS A 71 27.29 2.91 -6.37
C LYS A 71 25.82 3.27 -6.27
N LEU A 72 25.40 4.38 -6.87
CA LEU A 72 24.01 4.75 -6.95
C LEU A 72 23.18 3.71 -7.69
N LYS A 73 23.68 3.25 -8.87
CA LYS A 73 23.00 2.19 -9.66
C LYS A 73 22.93 0.87 -8.90
N GLU A 74 24.00 0.48 -8.21
CA GLU A 74 24.05 -0.73 -7.38
C GLU A 74 23.00 -0.68 -6.26
N GLN A 75 22.92 0.46 -5.57
CA GLN A 75 21.92 0.67 -4.51
C GLN A 75 20.49 0.59 -5.04
N ILE A 76 20.20 1.30 -6.14
CA ILE A 76 18.86 1.29 -6.76
C ILE A 76 18.50 -0.14 -7.21
N ARG A 77 19.44 -0.86 -7.82
CA ARG A 77 19.21 -2.26 -8.21
C ARG A 77 18.90 -3.14 -7.00
N SER A 78 19.68 -3.03 -5.95
CA SER A 78 19.46 -3.78 -4.71
C SER A 78 18.11 -3.47 -4.07
N ASP A 79 17.68 -2.21 -4.12
CA ASP A 79 16.38 -1.81 -3.57
C ASP A 79 15.22 -2.37 -4.40
N ILE A 80 15.33 -2.33 -5.74
CA ILE A 80 14.34 -2.93 -6.67
C ILE A 80 14.30 -4.46 -6.50
N GLU A 81 15.45 -5.13 -6.42
CA GLU A 81 15.52 -6.59 -6.20
C GLU A 81 14.84 -6.98 -4.87
N ARG A 82 15.05 -6.17 -3.82
CA ARG A 82 14.41 -6.39 -2.51
C ARG A 82 12.90 -6.19 -2.57
N GLU A 83 12.45 -5.17 -3.29
CA GLU A 83 11.01 -4.91 -3.47
C GLU A 83 10.33 -6.08 -4.21
N TYR A 84 10.91 -6.52 -5.33
CA TYR A 84 10.37 -7.69 -6.05
C TYR A 84 10.43 -8.98 -5.24
N ALA A 85 11.49 -9.20 -4.48
CA ALA A 85 11.57 -10.36 -3.59
C ALA A 85 10.45 -10.35 -2.54
N ASN A 86 10.12 -9.18 -1.98
CA ASN A 86 9.01 -9.04 -1.04
C ASN A 86 7.66 -9.33 -1.70
N VAL A 87 7.41 -8.77 -2.88
CA VAL A 87 6.17 -9.03 -3.65
C VAL A 87 6.04 -10.51 -4.00
N THR A 88 7.12 -11.12 -4.48
CA THR A 88 7.15 -12.56 -4.81
C THR A 88 6.89 -13.41 -3.56
N LYS A 89 7.49 -13.06 -2.43
CA LYS A 89 7.25 -13.77 -1.15
C LYS A 89 5.78 -13.68 -0.72
N MET A 90 5.17 -12.50 -0.83
CA MET A 90 3.74 -12.33 -0.51
C MET A 90 2.85 -13.18 -1.41
N ARG A 91 3.15 -13.27 -2.71
CA ARG A 91 2.43 -14.15 -3.64
C ARG A 91 2.58 -15.62 -3.28
N LEU A 92 3.82 -16.07 -3.05
CA LEU A 92 4.07 -17.46 -2.63
C LEU A 92 3.33 -17.80 -1.35
N LYS A 93 3.34 -16.89 -0.36
CA LYS A 93 2.56 -17.05 0.87
C LYS A 93 1.06 -17.21 0.56
N ARG A 94 0.50 -16.36 -0.27
CA ARG A 94 -0.91 -16.41 -0.65
C ARG A 94 -1.24 -17.73 -1.37
N ASP A 95 -0.47 -18.08 -2.39
CA ASP A 95 -0.68 -19.31 -3.16
C ASP A 95 -0.60 -20.56 -2.26
N LEU A 96 0.33 -20.58 -1.31
CA LEU A 96 0.43 -21.63 -0.31
C LEU A 96 -0.81 -21.68 0.59
N LEU A 97 -1.26 -20.53 1.11
CA LEU A 97 -2.44 -20.48 1.98
C LEU A 97 -3.71 -20.87 1.22
N ASP A 98 -3.85 -20.46 -0.04
CA ASP A 98 -4.95 -20.87 -0.92
C ASP A 98 -4.93 -22.38 -1.19
N TYR A 99 -3.74 -22.94 -1.41
CA TYR A 99 -3.56 -24.38 -1.58
C TYR A 99 -3.95 -25.13 -0.31
N LEU A 100 -3.51 -24.68 0.85
CA LEU A 100 -3.85 -25.29 2.14
C LEU A 100 -5.35 -25.24 2.41
N ASP A 101 -5.98 -24.08 2.21
CA ASP A 101 -7.42 -23.90 2.40
C ASP A 101 -8.26 -24.85 1.51
N LYS A 102 -7.85 -25.01 0.25
CA LYS A 102 -8.57 -25.86 -0.72
C LYS A 102 -8.34 -27.35 -0.54
N ASN A 103 -7.16 -27.75 -0.08
CA ASN A 103 -6.76 -29.15 -0.10
C ASN A 103 -6.70 -29.80 1.28
N GLN A 104 -6.82 -29.06 2.36
CA GLN A 104 -6.87 -29.59 3.72
C GLN A 104 -8.29 -29.49 4.29
N PRO A 105 -9.02 -30.60 4.39
CA PRO A 105 -10.40 -30.60 4.87
C PRO A 105 -10.45 -30.49 6.41
N VAL A 106 -10.10 -29.34 6.94
CA VAL A 106 -10.23 -29.03 8.37
C VAL A 106 -11.54 -28.29 8.59
N GLU A 107 -12.41 -28.83 9.43
CA GLU A 107 -13.63 -28.12 9.84
C GLU A 107 -13.28 -27.04 10.85
N ALA A 108 -13.67 -25.79 10.55
CA ALA A 108 -13.53 -24.69 11.47
C ALA A 108 -14.61 -24.76 12.56
N PRO A 109 -14.25 -24.85 13.86
CA PRO A 109 -15.23 -24.86 14.95
C PRO A 109 -16.08 -23.58 14.93
N SER A 110 -17.41 -23.74 14.93
CA SER A 110 -18.34 -22.60 14.81
C SER A 110 -18.11 -21.52 15.85
N GLY A 111 -17.76 -21.89 17.09
CA GLY A 111 -17.47 -20.92 18.14
C GLY A 111 -16.25 -20.04 17.86
N LEU A 112 -15.21 -20.57 17.20
CA LEU A 112 -14.04 -19.79 16.79
C LEU A 112 -14.37 -18.91 15.58
N VAL A 113 -15.17 -19.42 14.65
CA VAL A 113 -15.64 -18.65 13.49
C VAL A 113 -16.47 -17.43 13.93
N GLU A 114 -17.39 -17.59 14.87
CA GLU A 114 -18.17 -16.47 15.39
C GLU A 114 -17.29 -15.45 16.10
N GLN A 115 -16.34 -15.87 16.92
CA GLN A 115 -15.41 -14.94 17.58
C GLN A 115 -14.57 -14.15 16.58
N GLU A 116 -14.05 -14.82 15.55
CA GLU A 116 -13.26 -14.14 14.49
C GLU A 116 -14.16 -13.21 13.67
N PHE A 117 -15.36 -13.64 13.33
CA PHE A 117 -16.33 -12.80 12.63
C PHE A 117 -16.68 -11.55 13.43
N ASP A 118 -16.99 -11.68 14.72
CA ASP A 118 -17.32 -10.55 15.59
C ASP A 118 -16.16 -9.55 15.65
N ALA A 119 -14.91 -10.05 15.73
CA ALA A 119 -13.72 -9.19 15.74
C ALA A 119 -13.55 -8.43 14.42
N ILE A 120 -13.71 -9.10 13.28
CA ILE A 120 -13.63 -8.47 11.94
C ILE A 120 -14.76 -7.46 11.78
N TRP A 121 -15.97 -7.82 12.14
CA TRP A 121 -17.15 -6.95 12.02
C TRP A 121 -17.03 -5.70 12.87
N GLN A 122 -16.53 -5.83 14.09
CA GLN A 122 -16.28 -4.68 14.97
C GLN A 122 -15.25 -3.73 14.37
N GLN A 123 -14.18 -4.25 13.76
CA GLN A 123 -13.18 -3.42 13.07
C GLN A 123 -13.79 -2.69 11.88
N PHE A 124 -14.63 -3.36 11.09
CA PHE A 124 -15.33 -2.75 9.97
C PHE A 124 -16.26 -1.62 10.45
N GLU A 125 -17.07 -1.83 11.48
CA GLU A 125 -17.97 -0.82 12.03
C GLU A 125 -17.19 0.38 12.58
N GLN A 126 -16.07 0.14 13.25
CA GLN A 126 -15.20 1.19 13.74
C GLN A 126 -14.62 2.00 12.58
N ALA A 127 -14.03 1.37 11.57
CA ALA A 127 -13.50 2.04 10.39
C ALA A 127 -14.58 2.85 9.67
N LYS A 128 -15.79 2.29 9.54
CA LYS A 128 -16.94 2.97 8.93
C LYS A 128 -17.35 4.24 9.68
N SER A 129 -17.18 4.25 11.01
CA SER A 129 -17.55 5.40 11.84
C SER A 129 -16.44 6.47 11.90
N GLU A 130 -15.18 6.06 11.90
CA GLU A 130 -14.02 6.97 12.09
C GLU A 130 -13.51 7.53 10.75
N ASP A 131 -13.29 6.67 9.77
CA ASP A 131 -12.77 7.07 8.44
C ASP A 131 -13.27 6.12 7.34
N PRO A 132 -14.46 6.38 6.76
CA PRO A 132 -15.01 5.55 5.68
C PRO A 132 -14.11 5.44 4.44
N SER A 133 -13.14 6.35 4.26
CA SER A 133 -12.24 6.32 3.11
C SER A 133 -11.25 5.15 3.12
N GLN A 134 -11.11 4.47 4.27
CA GLN A 134 -10.28 3.27 4.41
C GLN A 134 -11.02 1.98 4.07
N ILE A 135 -12.32 2.06 3.79
CA ILE A 135 -13.15 0.91 3.40
C ILE A 135 -13.29 0.91 1.89
N ASP A 136 -13.28 -0.29 1.30
CA ASP A 136 -13.56 -0.45 -0.12
C ASP A 136 -14.94 0.17 -0.45
N PRO A 137 -15.02 1.06 -1.44
CA PRO A 137 -16.29 1.65 -1.86
C PRO A 137 -17.38 0.60 -2.18
N ASP A 138 -17.01 -0.52 -2.76
CA ASP A 138 -17.93 -1.61 -3.07
C ASP A 138 -18.55 -2.21 -1.79
N ASP A 139 -17.79 -2.31 -0.70
CA ASP A 139 -18.28 -2.82 0.58
C ASP A 139 -19.23 -1.84 1.28
N LEU A 140 -19.07 -0.54 1.03
CA LEU A 140 -20.00 0.48 1.56
C LEU A 140 -21.37 0.47 0.86
N GLU A 141 -21.42 0.01 -0.40
CA GLU A 141 -22.64 -0.04 -1.20
C GLU A 141 -23.42 -1.37 -1.05
N LYS A 142 -22.75 -2.44 -0.55
CA LYS A 142 -23.38 -3.75 -0.38
C LYS A 142 -24.44 -3.76 0.73
N PRO A 143 -25.50 -4.56 0.57
CA PRO A 143 -26.42 -4.84 1.67
C PRO A 143 -25.70 -5.48 2.86
N GLU A 144 -26.06 -5.07 4.08
CA GLU A 144 -25.40 -5.53 5.31
C GLU A 144 -25.41 -7.06 5.47
N ASP A 145 -26.51 -7.72 5.10
CA ASP A 145 -26.61 -9.18 5.19
C ASP A 145 -25.66 -9.91 4.23
N GLU A 146 -25.46 -9.35 3.03
CA GLU A 146 -24.52 -9.88 2.04
C GLU A 146 -23.07 -9.68 2.51
N LEU A 147 -22.76 -8.50 2.99
CA LEU A 147 -21.46 -8.16 3.56
C LEU A 147 -21.12 -9.05 4.77
N LYS A 148 -22.07 -9.26 5.69
CA LYS A 148 -21.90 -10.18 6.84
C LYS A 148 -21.62 -11.62 6.38
N ALA A 149 -22.30 -12.07 5.32
CA ALA A 149 -22.06 -13.40 4.78
C ALA A 149 -20.66 -13.54 4.14
N GLU A 150 -20.15 -12.49 3.50
CA GLU A 150 -18.78 -12.46 2.96
C GLU A 150 -17.74 -12.44 4.08
N TYR A 151 -17.88 -11.58 5.07
CA TYR A 151 -16.97 -11.51 6.21
C TYR A 151 -16.98 -12.79 7.06
N ARG A 152 -18.12 -13.50 7.13
CA ARG A 152 -18.19 -14.81 7.79
C ARG A 152 -17.37 -15.87 7.04
N LYS A 153 -17.36 -15.86 5.72
CA LYS A 153 -16.48 -16.74 4.91
C LYS A 153 -15.01 -16.43 5.13
N ILE A 154 -14.67 -15.14 5.25
CA ILE A 154 -13.31 -14.71 5.57
C ILE A 154 -12.91 -15.21 6.96
N ALA A 155 -13.77 -15.08 7.96
CA ALA A 155 -13.56 -15.56 9.32
C ALA A 155 -13.36 -17.09 9.34
N GLU A 156 -14.23 -17.85 8.64
CA GLU A 156 -14.10 -19.30 8.52
C GLU A 156 -12.76 -19.72 7.91
N ARG A 157 -12.36 -19.07 6.81
CA ARG A 157 -11.06 -19.30 6.18
C ARG A 157 -9.90 -19.00 7.12
N ARG A 158 -9.93 -17.87 7.84
CA ARG A 158 -8.88 -17.49 8.80
C ARG A 158 -8.74 -18.51 9.92
N VAL A 159 -9.87 -18.93 10.51
CA VAL A 159 -9.86 -19.96 11.55
C VAL A 159 -9.30 -21.28 11.03
N ARG A 160 -9.73 -21.73 9.86
CA ARG A 160 -9.23 -22.97 9.23
C ARG A 160 -7.73 -22.92 9.00
N LEU A 161 -7.23 -21.86 8.37
CA LEU A 161 -5.80 -21.67 8.13
C LEU A 161 -5.02 -21.56 9.44
N GLY A 162 -5.53 -20.83 10.43
CA GLY A 162 -4.91 -20.73 11.76
C GLY A 162 -4.75 -22.07 12.43
N LEU A 163 -5.75 -22.96 12.34
CA LEU A 163 -5.66 -24.33 12.88
C LEU A 163 -4.63 -25.17 12.13
N ILE A 164 -4.60 -25.10 10.79
CA ILE A 164 -3.64 -25.83 9.97
C ILE A 164 -2.21 -25.37 10.32
N LEU A 165 -1.97 -24.07 10.34
CA LEU A 165 -0.64 -23.51 10.62
C LEU A 165 -0.21 -23.79 12.07
N SER A 166 -1.14 -23.75 13.02
CA SER A 166 -0.86 -24.10 14.42
C SER A 166 -0.41 -25.55 14.55
N GLU A 167 -1.09 -26.47 13.89
CA GLU A 167 -0.73 -27.91 13.91
C GLU A 167 0.65 -28.15 13.27
N VAL A 168 0.92 -27.51 12.13
CA VAL A 168 2.25 -27.58 11.49
C VAL A 168 3.34 -27.00 12.41
N GLY A 169 3.07 -25.85 13.02
CA GLY A 169 4.00 -25.21 13.94
C GLY A 169 4.32 -26.06 15.17
N GLN A 170 3.30 -26.63 15.78
CA GLN A 170 3.47 -27.51 16.95
C GLN A 170 4.18 -28.82 16.58
N GLY A 171 3.74 -29.47 15.49
CA GLY A 171 4.33 -30.72 15.02
C GLY A 171 5.81 -30.62 14.66
N ASN A 172 6.26 -29.43 14.23
CA ASN A 172 7.66 -29.17 13.88
C ASN A 172 8.42 -28.35 14.92
N SER A 173 7.83 -28.13 16.11
CA SER A 173 8.45 -27.39 17.22
C SER A 173 8.93 -25.99 16.83
N ILE A 174 8.18 -25.31 15.94
CA ILE A 174 8.49 -23.95 15.50
C ILE A 174 8.19 -22.99 16.67
N GLN A 175 9.19 -22.21 17.06
CA GLN A 175 9.07 -21.26 18.16
C GLN A 175 9.46 -19.86 17.73
N ILE A 176 8.78 -18.88 18.31
CA ILE A 176 9.16 -17.47 18.17
C ILE A 176 10.23 -17.18 19.21
N GLN A 177 11.39 -16.76 18.74
CA GLN A 177 12.49 -16.33 19.58
C GLN A 177 12.32 -14.86 20.00
N GLN A 178 12.95 -14.46 21.11
CA GLN A 178 12.90 -13.06 21.55
C GLN A 178 13.44 -12.08 20.48
N GLU A 179 14.39 -12.52 19.68
CA GLU A 179 14.96 -11.75 18.58
C GLU A 179 13.94 -11.45 17.47
N ASP A 180 13.04 -12.40 17.19
CA ASP A 180 11.97 -12.22 16.20
C ASP A 180 10.98 -11.15 16.66
N LEU A 181 10.60 -11.21 17.94
CA LEU A 181 9.72 -10.19 18.55
C LEU A 181 10.37 -8.80 18.56
N ASN A 182 11.66 -8.73 18.90
CA ASN A 182 12.39 -7.47 18.88
C ASN A 182 12.46 -6.90 17.46
N ARG A 183 12.68 -7.74 16.46
CA ARG A 183 12.69 -7.34 15.03
C ARG A 183 11.32 -6.84 14.58
N ALA A 184 10.24 -7.54 14.96
CA ALA A 184 8.88 -7.13 14.64
C ALA A 184 8.52 -5.79 15.29
N MET A 185 8.83 -5.60 16.58
CA MET A 185 8.68 -4.33 17.26
C MET A 185 9.39 -3.18 16.54
N MET A 186 10.65 -3.41 16.15
CA MET A 186 11.42 -2.38 15.44
C MET A 186 10.85 -2.07 14.06
N THR A 187 10.33 -3.08 13.37
CA THR A 187 9.68 -2.91 12.07
C THR A 187 8.41 -2.09 12.22
N GLU A 188 7.60 -2.37 13.24
CA GLU A 188 6.40 -1.59 13.53
C GLU A 188 6.74 -0.15 13.95
N ALA A 189 7.75 0.02 14.82
CA ALA A 189 8.17 1.34 15.25
C ALA A 189 8.62 2.25 14.09
N ARG A 190 9.25 1.70 13.05
CA ARG A 190 9.67 2.46 11.84
C ARG A 190 8.51 3.04 11.04
N ARG A 191 7.27 2.56 11.24
CA ARG A 191 6.06 3.15 10.61
C ARG A 191 5.67 4.50 11.22
N TYR A 192 6.25 4.85 12.38
CA TYR A 192 5.97 6.08 13.12
C TYR A 192 7.23 6.93 13.29
N PRO A 193 7.72 7.59 12.22
CA PRO A 193 8.97 8.36 12.27
C PRO A 193 8.92 9.45 13.34
N GLY A 194 9.96 9.50 14.20
CA GLY A 194 10.05 10.42 15.32
C GLY A 194 9.35 9.96 16.60
N GLN A 195 8.63 8.84 16.58
CA GLN A 195 7.96 8.26 17.75
C GLN A 195 8.41 6.81 18.02
N GLU A 196 9.46 6.34 17.37
CA GLU A 196 9.92 4.95 17.41
C GLU A 196 10.13 4.45 18.85
N ALA A 197 10.75 5.30 19.70
CA ALA A 197 10.98 4.96 21.09
C ALA A 197 9.69 4.78 21.90
N GLN A 198 8.66 5.59 21.62
CA GLN A 198 7.36 5.50 22.28
C GLN A 198 6.62 4.22 21.87
N VAL A 199 6.67 3.86 20.59
CA VAL A 199 6.07 2.62 20.07
C VAL A 199 6.75 1.39 20.70
N ILE A 200 8.08 1.37 20.76
CA ILE A 200 8.83 0.27 21.41
C ILE A 200 8.43 0.17 22.90
N GLN A 201 8.38 1.30 23.60
CA GLN A 201 7.98 1.34 25.01
C GLN A 201 6.53 0.85 25.21
N TYR A 202 5.62 1.22 24.31
CA TYR A 202 4.24 0.74 24.33
C TYR A 202 4.16 -0.78 24.28
N PHE A 203 4.85 -1.42 23.32
CA PHE A 203 4.89 -2.87 23.20
C PHE A 203 5.54 -3.54 24.43
N GLN A 204 6.60 -2.97 24.98
CA GLN A 204 7.26 -3.51 26.18
C GLN A 204 6.37 -3.46 27.43
N GLN A 205 5.50 -2.46 27.53
CA GLN A 205 4.60 -2.26 28.68
C GLN A 205 3.25 -2.96 28.49
N ASN A 206 2.89 -3.36 27.29
CA ASN A 206 1.60 -3.99 26.97
C ASN A 206 1.79 -5.43 26.47
N PRO A 207 1.68 -6.43 27.35
CA PRO A 207 1.76 -7.84 26.95
C PRO A 207 0.74 -8.24 25.88
N GLN A 208 -0.45 -7.65 25.91
CA GLN A 208 -1.50 -7.92 24.94
C GLN A 208 -1.14 -7.41 23.54
N ALA A 209 -0.52 -6.22 23.46
CA ALA A 209 0.00 -5.70 22.19
C ALA A 209 1.14 -6.57 21.65
N MET A 210 2.04 -7.07 22.53
CA MET A 210 3.07 -8.03 22.16
C MET A 210 2.50 -9.36 21.65
N GLU A 211 1.43 -9.84 22.24
CA GLU A 211 0.77 -11.06 21.77
C GLU A 211 0.17 -10.85 20.38
N GLY A 212 -0.33 -9.65 20.09
CA GLY A 212 -0.77 -9.26 18.75
C GLY A 212 0.31 -9.34 17.67
N LEU A 213 1.61 -9.17 18.04
CA LEU A 213 2.73 -9.38 17.12
C LEU A 213 3.10 -10.87 16.96
N ARG A 214 2.79 -11.72 17.93
CA ARG A 214 3.17 -13.14 17.90
C ARG A 214 2.43 -13.92 16.84
N ALA A 215 1.13 -13.73 16.70
CA ALA A 215 0.32 -14.51 15.77
C ALA A 215 0.80 -14.34 14.31
N PRO A 216 0.99 -13.12 13.77
CA PRO A 216 1.56 -12.92 12.44
C PRO A 216 2.99 -13.50 12.29
N LEU A 217 3.83 -13.35 13.32
CA LEU A 217 5.19 -13.92 13.30
C LEU A 217 5.19 -15.45 13.25
N MET A 218 4.29 -16.10 13.99
CA MET A 218 4.16 -17.55 13.95
C MET A 218 3.69 -18.02 12.57
N GLU A 219 2.70 -17.34 12.01
CA GLU A 219 2.22 -17.60 10.65
C GLU A 219 3.36 -17.49 9.63
N ASP A 220 4.12 -16.38 9.64
CA ASP A 220 5.24 -16.17 8.73
C ASP A 220 6.32 -17.25 8.89
N LYS A 221 6.68 -17.63 10.12
CA LYS A 221 7.67 -18.68 10.36
C LYS A 221 7.21 -20.06 9.87
N VAL A 222 5.95 -20.39 10.07
CA VAL A 222 5.38 -21.66 9.60
C VAL A 222 5.31 -21.66 8.07
N VAL A 223 4.90 -20.55 7.46
CA VAL A 223 4.89 -20.40 6.01
C VAL A 223 6.31 -20.53 5.44
N ASP A 224 7.28 -19.82 6.01
CA ASP A 224 8.68 -19.89 5.59
C ASP A 224 9.20 -21.34 5.70
N PHE A 225 8.91 -22.03 6.80
CA PHE A 225 9.27 -23.44 6.98
C PHE A 225 8.67 -24.36 5.91
N ILE A 226 7.39 -24.18 5.58
CA ILE A 226 6.74 -24.96 4.51
C ILE A 226 7.38 -24.66 3.16
N LEU A 227 7.66 -23.39 2.87
CA LEU A 227 8.27 -22.96 1.60
C LEU A 227 9.70 -23.49 1.47
N GLU A 228 10.48 -23.56 2.55
CA GLU A 228 11.82 -24.17 2.53
C GLU A 228 11.79 -25.66 2.18
N MET A 229 10.72 -26.37 2.57
CA MET A 229 10.53 -27.77 2.23
C MET A 229 9.85 -28.01 0.89
N ALA A 230 9.22 -26.97 0.34
CA ALA A 230 8.48 -27.06 -0.92
C ALA A 230 9.43 -27.09 -2.13
N LYS A 231 9.03 -27.79 -3.18
CA LYS A 231 9.71 -27.71 -4.47
C LYS A 231 9.25 -26.44 -5.22
N ILE A 232 10.02 -25.39 -5.07
CA ILE A 232 9.77 -24.13 -5.76
C ILE A 232 10.28 -24.22 -7.20
N THR A 233 9.47 -23.77 -8.15
CA THR A 233 9.85 -23.64 -9.56
C THR A 233 9.90 -22.16 -9.89
N GLU A 234 11.06 -21.69 -10.33
CA GLU A 234 11.23 -20.33 -10.80
C GLU A 234 10.70 -20.22 -12.23
N ALA A 235 9.93 -19.18 -12.51
CA ALA A 235 9.44 -18.82 -13.82
C ALA A 235 9.70 -17.34 -14.10
N GLU A 236 10.13 -17.04 -15.31
CA GLU A 236 10.23 -15.64 -15.74
C GLU A 236 8.82 -15.06 -15.87
N SER A 237 8.61 -13.90 -15.25
CA SER A 237 7.35 -13.19 -15.27
C SER A 237 7.56 -11.73 -15.62
N SER A 238 6.57 -11.09 -16.23
CA SER A 238 6.63 -9.64 -16.47
C SER A 238 6.46 -8.86 -15.16
N ILE A 239 6.98 -7.64 -15.12
CA ILE A 239 6.79 -6.74 -13.99
C ILE A 239 5.30 -6.51 -13.73
N GLU A 240 4.52 -6.33 -14.80
CA GLU A 240 3.06 -6.16 -14.70
C GLU A 240 2.38 -7.37 -14.07
N ASP A 241 2.80 -8.58 -14.40
CA ASP A 241 2.23 -9.80 -13.80
C ASP A 241 2.64 -9.98 -12.34
N VAL A 242 3.83 -9.52 -11.96
CA VAL A 242 4.31 -9.58 -10.57
C VAL A 242 3.65 -8.53 -9.69
N THR A 243 3.31 -7.37 -10.24
CA THR A 243 2.73 -6.23 -9.49
C THR A 243 1.20 -6.16 -9.54
N LYS A 244 0.54 -6.88 -10.46
CA LYS A 244 -0.93 -6.96 -10.47
C LYS A 244 -1.43 -7.52 -9.16
N ASP A 245 -2.46 -6.89 -8.62
CA ASP A 245 -3.14 -7.42 -7.45
C ASP A 245 -3.73 -8.81 -7.80
N PRO A 246 -3.43 -9.84 -7.00
CA PRO A 246 -3.94 -11.18 -7.26
C PRO A 246 -5.50 -11.27 -7.25
N GLU A 247 -6.19 -10.32 -6.63
CA GLU A 247 -7.66 -10.25 -6.70
C GLU A 247 -8.17 -9.88 -8.09
N GLU A 248 -7.44 -9.04 -8.84
CA GLU A 248 -7.75 -8.75 -10.24
C GLU A 248 -7.41 -9.94 -11.16
N ALA A 249 -6.37 -10.72 -10.83
CA ALA A 249 -5.98 -11.90 -11.61
C ALA A 249 -6.98 -13.07 -11.49
N GLY A 250 -7.66 -13.21 -10.33
CA GLY A 250 -8.70 -14.22 -10.09
C GLY A 250 -10.03 -13.94 -10.81
N SER A 251 -10.23 -12.72 -11.30
CA SER A 251 -11.43 -12.33 -12.04
C SER A 251 -11.37 -12.62 -13.55
N GLU A 252 -10.22 -13.04 -14.09
CA GLU A 252 -10.07 -13.34 -15.52
C GLU A 252 -10.71 -14.67 -15.99
N ASP A 253 -11.18 -15.50 -15.08
CA ASP A 253 -11.89 -16.75 -15.44
C ASP A 253 -13.39 -16.54 -15.75
N LYS A 254 -13.86 -15.29 -15.84
CA LYS A 254 -15.16 -14.95 -16.44
C LYS A 254 -15.00 -14.73 -17.93
N PRO A 255 -15.72 -15.47 -18.80
CA PRO A 255 -15.60 -15.34 -20.25
C PRO A 255 -15.94 -13.90 -20.66
N LYS A 256 -14.95 -13.16 -21.18
CA LYS A 256 -15.14 -11.82 -21.73
C LYS A 256 -16.29 -11.81 -22.75
N PRO A 257 -17.29 -10.94 -22.63
CA PRO A 257 -18.34 -10.83 -23.62
C PRO A 257 -17.73 -10.46 -24.98
N LYS A 258 -17.89 -11.33 -25.98
CA LYS A 258 -17.43 -11.11 -27.34
C LYS A 258 -17.97 -9.76 -27.83
N LYS A 259 -17.13 -8.76 -28.02
CA LYS A 259 -17.47 -7.51 -28.72
C LYS A 259 -17.97 -7.86 -30.11
N LYS A 260 -19.27 -7.65 -30.36
CA LYS A 260 -19.86 -7.75 -31.70
C LYS A 260 -19.14 -6.79 -32.63
N ALA A 261 -18.46 -7.33 -33.63
CA ALA A 261 -17.86 -6.54 -34.70
C ALA A 261 -18.95 -5.70 -35.39
N ALA A 262 -18.82 -4.39 -35.33
CA ALA A 262 -19.65 -3.48 -36.09
C ALA A 262 -19.34 -3.68 -37.58
N LYS A 263 -20.31 -4.21 -38.36
CA LYS A 263 -20.27 -4.25 -39.80
C LYS A 263 -20.24 -2.82 -40.33
N LYS A 264 -19.12 -2.42 -40.92
CA LYS A 264 -19.04 -1.28 -41.82
C LYS A 264 -19.88 -1.59 -43.04
N LYS A 265 -21.00 -0.92 -43.21
CA LYS A 265 -21.68 -0.79 -44.50
C LYS A 265 -20.85 0.14 -45.39
N THR A 266 -20.25 -0.40 -46.39
CA THR A 266 -19.84 0.35 -47.59
C THR A 266 -21.10 0.55 -48.43
N GLU A 267 -21.53 1.79 -48.63
CA GLU A 267 -22.41 2.20 -49.71
C GLU A 267 -21.54 2.75 -50.81
N GLU A 268 -21.52 2.05 -51.93
CA GLU A 268 -21.20 2.57 -53.24
C GLU A 268 -22.45 3.26 -53.80
N ALA A 269 -22.31 4.46 -54.24
CA ALA A 269 -22.82 5.05 -55.49
C ALA A 269 -22.34 6.47 -55.65
#